data_4d1590f3c48d59ad8051a7fbc14858ef
#
_entry.id   4d1590f3c48d59ad8051a7fbc14858ef
#
_cell.length_a   1.000
_cell.length_b   1.000
_cell.length_c   1.000
_cell.angle_alpha   90.00
_cell.angle_beta   90.00
_cell.angle_gamma   90.00
#
_symmetry.space_group_name_H-M   'P 1'
#
loop_
_entity.id
_entity.type
_entity.pdbx_description
1 polymer ?
#
loop_
_entity_poly.entity_id
_entity_poly.type
_entity_poly.pdbx_seq_one_letter_code
_entity_poly.pdbx_strand_id
1 'polypeptide(L)'
;MQRWLNALPYNNEAHGETLRSFRGVVAHGTAHCLEAALSAAVIMEQHHLPPLVLSFESVDLLDHVIFVYRAASGWGSVARSRDPGLHGRRPCYATPRALAQSYFESYIDHTGGIKAYAVVDLRVLGRYDWRLASTNVWKVERLLLDWPHRPLVFSERRVEQLRRRYVAFRQQHEYKPWRYYKGRERWTALPAEYRKRG
;
A
#
# COMPACT_ATOMS: atom_id res chain seq x y z
N MET A 1 -7.09 -0.84 -13.91
CA MET A 1 -5.87 -0.54 -13.14
C MET A 1 -5.55 -1.66 -12.14
N GLN A 2 -6.35 -1.91 -11.11
CA GLN A 2 -6.04 -2.91 -10.07
C GLN A 2 -5.79 -4.33 -10.62
N ARG A 3 -6.57 -4.78 -11.61
CA ARG A 3 -6.36 -6.10 -12.24
C ARG A 3 -5.01 -6.23 -12.93
N TRP A 4 -4.54 -5.17 -13.59
CA TRP A 4 -3.22 -5.16 -14.22
C TRP A 4 -2.11 -5.26 -13.17
N LEU A 5 -2.16 -4.47 -12.10
CA LEU A 5 -1.17 -4.57 -11.00
C LEU A 5 -1.16 -5.94 -10.34
N ASN A 6 -2.33 -6.56 -10.16
CA ASN A 6 -2.41 -7.89 -9.56
C ASN A 6 -1.79 -8.98 -10.44
N ALA A 7 -1.75 -8.78 -11.74
CA ALA A 7 -1.12 -9.70 -12.69
C ALA A 7 0.40 -9.60 -12.71
N LEU A 8 0.98 -8.48 -12.25
CA LEU A 8 2.43 -8.34 -12.16
C LEU A 8 2.98 -9.19 -11.02
N PRO A 9 4.06 -9.96 -11.23
CA PRO A 9 4.85 -10.52 -10.14
C PRO A 9 5.33 -9.41 -9.19
N TYR A 10 5.41 -9.73 -7.89
CA TYR A 10 5.93 -8.78 -6.92
C TYR A 10 7.45 -8.64 -7.07
N ASN A 11 7.95 -7.41 -7.14
CA ASN A 11 9.37 -7.14 -7.12
C ASN A 11 9.90 -7.34 -5.69
N ASN A 12 10.63 -8.42 -5.47
CA ASN A 12 11.23 -8.75 -4.16
C ASN A 12 12.65 -8.22 -4.01
N GLU A 13 13.13 -7.44 -4.98
CA GLU A 13 14.44 -6.76 -4.93
C GLU A 13 15.62 -7.70 -4.67
N ALA A 14 15.55 -8.90 -5.28
CA ALA A 14 16.55 -9.97 -5.07
C ALA A 14 17.99 -9.58 -5.45
N HIS A 15 18.14 -8.52 -6.25
CA HIS A 15 19.44 -8.04 -6.74
C HIS A 15 19.77 -6.62 -6.24
N GLY A 16 19.15 -6.19 -5.15
CA GLY A 16 19.31 -4.86 -4.58
C GLY A 16 18.06 -4.01 -4.70
N GLU A 17 18.02 -2.94 -3.91
CA GLU A 17 16.90 -2.02 -3.85
C GLU A 17 16.65 -1.32 -5.18
N THR A 18 15.38 -1.18 -5.52
CA THR A 18 14.94 -0.50 -6.73
C THR A 18 13.80 0.46 -6.40
N LEU A 19 13.68 1.52 -7.18
CA LEU A 19 12.50 2.37 -7.19
C LEU A 19 12.25 2.83 -8.62
N ARG A 20 11.63 1.97 -9.40
CA ARG A 20 11.44 2.17 -10.82
C ARG A 20 10.28 3.12 -11.10
N SER A 21 10.47 3.97 -12.11
CA SER A 21 9.37 4.72 -12.73
C SER A 21 8.37 3.76 -13.40
N PHE A 22 7.25 4.29 -13.89
CA PHE A 22 6.30 3.53 -14.72
C PHE A 22 6.98 2.85 -15.92
N ARG A 23 7.89 3.56 -16.63
CA ARG A 23 8.68 2.97 -17.71
C ARG A 23 9.46 1.74 -17.25
N GLY A 24 10.12 1.82 -16.10
CA GLY A 24 10.89 0.72 -15.54
C GLY A 24 10.00 -0.46 -15.14
N VAL A 25 8.85 -0.21 -14.54
CA VAL A 25 7.87 -1.26 -14.19
C VAL A 25 7.39 -1.98 -15.45
N VAL A 26 7.07 -1.26 -16.53
CA VAL A 26 6.65 -1.87 -17.80
C VAL A 26 7.77 -2.71 -18.42
N ALA A 27 9.00 -2.18 -18.41
CA ALA A 27 10.16 -2.87 -19.00
C ALA A 27 10.53 -4.17 -18.26
N HIS A 28 10.41 -4.19 -16.91
CA HIS A 28 10.79 -5.36 -16.11
C HIS A 28 9.60 -6.30 -15.79
N GLY A 29 8.37 -5.85 -15.99
CA GLY A 29 7.17 -6.66 -15.74
C GLY A 29 6.94 -7.00 -14.25
N THR A 30 7.54 -6.28 -13.31
CA THR A 30 7.41 -6.49 -11.87
C THR A 30 7.29 -5.17 -11.13
N ALA A 31 6.64 -5.15 -9.97
CA ALA A 31 6.54 -3.95 -9.12
C ALA A 31 6.44 -4.29 -7.64
N HIS A 32 7.12 -3.53 -6.77
CA HIS A 32 6.81 -3.47 -5.34
C HIS A 32 5.75 -2.38 -5.06
N CYS A 33 5.39 -2.15 -3.79
CA CYS A 33 4.27 -1.29 -3.43
C CYS A 33 4.38 0.14 -3.96
N LEU A 34 5.53 0.80 -3.79
CA LEU A 34 5.73 2.18 -4.24
C LEU A 34 5.80 2.26 -5.77
N GLU A 35 6.52 1.37 -6.45
CA GLU A 35 6.54 1.28 -7.92
C GLU A 35 5.13 1.10 -8.50
N ALA A 36 4.30 0.28 -7.86
CA ALA A 36 2.91 0.07 -8.26
C ALA A 36 2.05 1.31 -8.02
N ALA A 37 2.24 2.03 -6.91
CA ALA A 37 1.54 3.28 -6.63
C ALA A 37 1.90 4.37 -7.65
N LEU A 38 3.19 4.50 -8.00
CA LEU A 38 3.66 5.40 -9.06
C LEU A 38 3.07 5.04 -10.42
N SER A 39 3.06 3.75 -10.76
CA SER A 39 2.47 3.29 -12.03
C SER A 39 0.98 3.58 -12.09
N ALA A 40 0.26 3.39 -10.99
CA ALA A 40 -1.15 3.76 -10.91
C ALA A 40 -1.34 5.27 -11.08
N ALA A 41 -0.50 6.09 -10.44
CA ALA A 41 -0.55 7.54 -10.55
C ALA A 41 -0.38 8.00 -12.01
N VAL A 42 0.64 7.48 -12.73
CA VAL A 42 0.89 7.83 -14.14
C VAL A 42 -0.31 7.47 -15.02
N ILE A 43 -0.85 6.27 -14.88
CA ILE A 43 -1.99 5.83 -15.70
C ILE A 43 -3.25 6.64 -15.37
N MET A 44 -3.50 6.89 -14.07
CA MET A 44 -4.71 7.59 -13.66
C MET A 44 -4.67 9.09 -13.95
N GLU A 45 -3.49 9.71 -14.08
CA GLU A 45 -3.34 11.07 -14.61
C GLU A 45 -3.88 11.19 -16.04
N GLN A 46 -3.78 10.15 -16.87
CA GLN A 46 -4.37 10.15 -18.22
C GLN A 46 -5.90 10.17 -18.18
N HIS A 47 -6.50 9.85 -17.04
CA HIS A 47 -7.94 9.94 -16.77
C HIS A 47 -8.29 11.16 -15.91
N HIS A 48 -7.43 12.18 -15.93
CA HIS A 48 -7.62 13.45 -15.20
C HIS A 48 -7.72 13.31 -13.68
N LEU A 49 -7.21 12.23 -13.09
CA LEU A 49 -7.11 12.09 -11.65
C LEU A 49 -5.75 12.61 -11.16
N PRO A 50 -5.70 13.37 -10.06
CA PRO A 50 -4.44 13.85 -9.53
C PRO A 50 -3.56 12.68 -9.05
N PRO A 51 -2.21 12.78 -9.19
CA PRO A 51 -1.29 11.74 -8.78
C PRO A 51 -1.09 11.72 -7.26
N LEU A 52 -2.14 11.35 -6.53
CA LEU A 52 -2.13 11.29 -5.08
C LEU A 52 -1.67 9.91 -4.62
N VAL A 53 -0.68 9.90 -3.74
CA VAL A 53 -0.27 8.68 -3.03
C VAL A 53 -0.55 8.84 -1.54
N LEU A 54 -0.89 7.74 -0.89
CA LEU A 54 -1.02 7.66 0.54
C LEU A 54 0.12 6.78 1.04
N SER A 55 0.99 7.38 1.85
CA SER A 55 2.08 6.73 2.53
C SER A 55 1.63 6.34 3.94
N PHE A 56 1.89 5.09 4.32
CA PHE A 56 1.71 4.61 5.68
C PHE A 56 3.06 4.63 6.40
N GLU A 57 3.04 5.01 7.65
CA GLU A 57 4.14 4.83 8.57
C GLU A 57 3.79 3.72 9.57
N SER A 58 4.62 2.70 9.64
CA SER A 58 4.39 1.52 10.49
C SER A 58 5.31 1.51 11.71
N VAL A 59 4.98 0.68 12.69
CA VAL A 59 5.80 0.53 13.91
C VAL A 59 7.10 -0.22 13.61
N ASP A 60 7.05 -1.16 12.67
CA ASP A 60 8.19 -2.00 12.27
C ASP A 60 9.04 -1.41 11.14
N LEU A 61 8.75 -0.17 10.72
CA LEU A 61 9.41 0.54 9.63
C LEU A 61 9.25 -0.13 8.24
N LEU A 62 8.36 -1.09 8.10
CA LEU A 62 7.98 -1.66 6.82
C LEU A 62 6.82 -0.87 6.21
N ASP A 63 7.12 0.30 5.73
CA ASP A 63 6.14 1.22 5.21
C ASP A 63 5.48 0.71 3.92
N HIS A 64 4.27 1.17 3.68
CA HIS A 64 3.50 0.81 2.49
C HIS A 64 2.96 2.06 1.82
N VAL A 65 2.98 2.08 0.49
CA VAL A 65 2.48 3.19 -0.30
C VAL A 65 1.42 2.71 -1.28
N ILE A 66 0.33 3.46 -1.38
CA ILE A 66 -0.79 3.16 -2.26
C ILE A 66 -1.16 4.40 -3.07
N PHE A 67 -1.64 4.22 -4.29
CA PHE A 67 -2.30 5.29 -5.04
C PHE A 67 -3.72 5.48 -4.49
N VAL A 68 -4.16 6.73 -4.30
CA VAL A 68 -5.51 7.05 -3.81
C VAL A 68 -6.23 7.98 -4.76
N TYR A 69 -7.54 7.84 -4.84
CA TYR A 69 -8.39 8.66 -5.68
C TYR A 69 -9.76 8.88 -5.04
N ARG A 70 -10.42 9.95 -5.48
CA ARG A 70 -11.79 10.26 -5.08
C ARG A 70 -12.73 10.04 -6.25
N ALA A 71 -13.78 9.24 -6.04
CA ALA A 71 -14.91 9.08 -6.93
C ALA A 71 -16.18 9.68 -6.28
N ALA A 72 -17.29 9.69 -7.00
CA ALA A 72 -18.58 10.15 -6.45
C ALA A 72 -19.00 9.39 -5.17
N SER A 73 -18.67 8.07 -5.11
CA SER A 73 -18.96 7.20 -3.97
C SER A 73 -17.99 7.32 -2.78
N GLY A 74 -16.90 8.10 -2.91
CA GLY A 74 -15.92 8.30 -1.86
C GLY A 74 -14.49 8.08 -2.30
N TRP A 75 -13.59 7.93 -1.31
CA TRP A 75 -12.19 7.64 -1.50
C TRP A 75 -11.95 6.14 -1.72
N GLY A 76 -11.11 5.83 -2.69
CA GLY A 76 -10.63 4.49 -3.00
C GLY A 76 -9.13 4.47 -3.23
N SER A 77 -8.60 3.28 -3.46
CA SER A 77 -7.16 3.09 -3.70
C SER A 77 -6.88 2.01 -4.72
N VAL A 78 -5.70 2.12 -5.32
CA VAL A 78 -5.07 1.09 -6.14
C VAL A 78 -3.72 0.78 -5.52
N ALA A 79 -3.44 -0.48 -5.26
CA ALA A 79 -2.24 -0.89 -4.57
C ALA A 79 -1.80 -2.31 -4.91
N ARG A 80 -0.50 -2.57 -4.77
CA ARG A 80 0.11 -3.89 -4.89
C ARG A 80 0.93 -4.18 -3.65
N SER A 81 0.75 -5.33 -3.09
CA SER A 81 1.53 -5.82 -1.95
C SER A 81 1.78 -7.32 -2.11
N ARG A 82 2.72 -7.84 -1.36
CA ARG A 82 2.88 -9.29 -1.15
C ARG A 82 1.68 -9.88 -0.41
N ASP A 83 1.05 -9.07 0.47
CA ASP A 83 -0.15 -9.43 1.22
C ASP A 83 -1.40 -8.94 0.48
N PRO A 84 -2.31 -9.84 0.05
CA PRO A 84 -3.56 -9.44 -0.61
C PRO A 84 -4.45 -8.52 0.24
N GLY A 85 -4.35 -8.59 1.57
CA GLY A 85 -5.06 -7.70 2.48
C GLY A 85 -4.64 -6.23 2.35
N LEU A 86 -3.47 -5.97 1.77
CA LEU A 86 -2.94 -4.62 1.52
C LEU A 86 -3.13 -4.14 0.08
N HIS A 87 -3.86 -4.87 -0.75
CA HIS A 87 -4.23 -4.41 -2.10
C HIS A 87 -5.25 -3.28 -2.04
N GLY A 88 -5.58 -2.71 -3.20
CA GLY A 88 -6.47 -1.57 -3.31
C GLY A 88 -7.86 -1.75 -2.71
N ARG A 89 -8.55 -0.66 -2.51
CA ARG A 89 -9.90 -0.57 -1.93
C ARG A 89 -10.86 0.12 -2.90
N ARG A 90 -12.12 -0.31 -2.92
CA ARG A 90 -13.18 0.36 -3.66
C ARG A 90 -13.41 1.77 -3.13
N PRO A 91 -13.87 2.72 -3.96
CA PRO A 91 -14.10 4.10 -3.54
C PRO A 91 -15.41 4.21 -2.73
N CYS A 92 -15.36 3.87 -1.45
CA CYS A 92 -16.51 3.93 -0.54
C CYS A 92 -16.20 4.61 0.80
N TYR A 93 -14.99 5.11 0.99
CA TYR A 93 -14.59 5.76 2.24
C TYR A 93 -14.85 7.26 2.20
N ALA A 94 -15.46 7.80 3.26
CA ALA A 94 -15.78 9.22 3.35
C ALA A 94 -14.54 10.12 3.35
N THR A 95 -13.43 9.66 3.90
CA THR A 95 -12.18 10.42 4.04
C THR A 95 -10.94 9.55 3.78
N PRO A 96 -9.78 10.17 3.43
CA PRO A 96 -8.51 9.45 3.36
C PRO A 96 -8.15 8.77 4.68
N ARG A 97 -8.52 9.36 5.83
CA ARG A 97 -8.32 8.76 7.15
C ARG A 97 -9.11 7.44 7.29
N ALA A 98 -10.38 7.43 6.91
CA ALA A 98 -11.21 6.22 6.95
C ALA A 98 -10.66 5.13 6.01
N LEU A 99 -10.20 5.53 4.82
CA LEU A 99 -9.50 4.63 3.90
C LEU A 99 -8.23 4.06 4.55
N ALA A 100 -7.39 4.90 5.16
CA ALA A 100 -6.17 4.46 5.83
C ALA A 100 -6.48 3.47 6.98
N GLN A 101 -7.50 3.77 7.79
CA GLN A 101 -7.94 2.90 8.89
C GLN A 101 -8.39 1.51 8.41
N SER A 102 -8.90 1.38 7.18
CA SER A 102 -9.32 0.09 6.61
C SER A 102 -8.18 -0.89 6.36
N TYR A 103 -6.94 -0.40 6.35
CA TYR A 103 -5.75 -1.23 6.18
C TYR A 103 -5.19 -1.78 7.51
N PHE A 104 -5.63 -1.24 8.65
CA PHE A 104 -5.02 -1.52 9.95
C PHE A 104 -4.97 -3.02 10.28
N GLU A 105 -6.09 -3.73 10.14
CA GLU A 105 -6.13 -5.17 10.47
C GLU A 105 -5.21 -6.02 9.59
N SER A 106 -5.13 -5.68 8.31
CA SER A 106 -4.26 -6.39 7.36
C SER A 106 -2.79 -6.06 7.55
N TYR A 107 -2.48 -4.97 8.25
CA TYR A 107 -1.12 -4.49 8.48
C TYR A 107 -0.55 -4.95 9.82
N ILE A 108 -1.38 -5.46 10.71
CA ILE A 108 -0.97 -5.83 12.08
C ILE A 108 0.11 -6.93 12.05
N ASP A 109 1.08 -6.80 12.91
CA ASP A 109 2.12 -7.78 13.18
C ASP A 109 2.40 -7.90 14.69
N HIS A 110 3.54 -8.48 15.06
CA HIS A 110 3.94 -8.61 16.47
C HIS A 110 4.36 -7.28 17.11
N THR A 111 4.71 -6.26 16.34
CA THR A 111 5.13 -4.94 16.85
C THR A 111 3.96 -3.99 17.02
N GLY A 112 2.92 -4.12 16.22
CA GLY A 112 1.75 -3.26 16.25
C GLY A 112 1.06 -3.16 14.91
N GLY A 113 1.46 -2.23 14.06
CA GLY A 113 0.82 -1.98 12.78
C GLY A 113 1.05 -0.55 12.30
N ILE A 114 0.08 0.00 11.57
CA ILE A 114 0.13 1.39 11.09
C ILE A 114 0.01 2.35 12.27
N LYS A 115 0.92 3.30 12.38
CA LYS A 115 0.89 4.38 13.40
C LYS A 115 0.50 5.74 12.83
N ALA A 116 0.78 5.98 11.53
CA ALA A 116 0.45 7.24 10.89
C ALA A 116 0.25 7.08 9.37
N TYR A 117 -0.25 8.11 8.71
CA TYR A 117 -0.41 8.19 7.27
C TYR A 117 -0.23 9.61 6.76
N ALA A 118 0.15 9.73 5.50
CA ALA A 118 0.16 11.00 4.77
C ALA A 118 -0.47 10.83 3.38
N VAL A 119 -1.13 11.88 2.88
CA VAL A 119 -1.53 11.94 1.47
C VAL A 119 -0.66 12.99 0.81
N VAL A 120 0.03 12.59 -0.23
CA VAL A 120 1.00 13.42 -0.93
C VAL A 120 0.62 13.53 -2.40
N ASP A 121 0.57 14.76 -2.89
CA ASP A 121 0.40 15.04 -4.31
C ASP A 121 1.78 15.09 -4.98
N LEU A 122 2.07 14.12 -5.84
CA LEU A 122 3.38 14.02 -6.48
C LEU A 122 3.71 15.19 -7.42
N ARG A 123 2.75 16.09 -7.71
CA ARG A 123 3.02 17.32 -8.49
C ARG A 123 3.98 18.28 -7.76
N VAL A 124 4.13 18.15 -6.44
CA VAL A 124 5.12 18.92 -5.66
C VAL A 124 6.57 18.62 -6.08
N LEU A 125 6.82 17.52 -6.78
CA LEU A 125 8.13 17.19 -7.35
C LEU A 125 8.48 18.07 -8.56
N GLY A 126 7.56 18.88 -9.06
CA GLY A 126 7.78 19.84 -10.14
C GLY A 126 8.28 19.16 -11.42
N ARG A 127 9.46 19.59 -11.89
CA ARG A 127 10.08 19.07 -13.14
C ARG A 127 10.80 17.75 -12.98
N TYR A 128 10.87 17.16 -11.78
CA TYR A 128 11.50 15.87 -11.61
C TYR A 128 10.70 14.77 -12.29
N ASP A 129 11.32 14.09 -13.25
CA ASP A 129 10.66 13.02 -14.00
C ASP A 129 10.60 11.72 -13.17
N TRP A 130 9.62 11.62 -12.30
CA TRP A 130 9.33 10.38 -11.59
C TRP A 130 8.47 9.42 -12.41
N ARG A 131 7.89 9.90 -13.54
CA ARG A 131 6.95 9.12 -14.35
C ARG A 131 7.64 8.18 -15.31
N LEU A 132 8.60 8.70 -16.08
CA LEU A 132 9.20 8.00 -17.21
C LEU A 132 10.73 7.93 -17.17
N ALA A 133 11.35 8.32 -16.06
CA ALA A 133 12.79 8.21 -15.88
C ALA A 133 13.31 6.80 -16.21
N SER A 134 14.46 6.71 -16.85
CA SER A 134 15.13 5.43 -17.11
C SER A 134 15.93 4.89 -15.92
N THR A 135 16.11 5.73 -14.89
CA THR A 135 16.81 5.40 -13.62
C THR A 135 15.82 5.31 -12.47
N ASN A 136 16.28 4.81 -11.33
CA ASN A 136 15.51 4.79 -10.10
C ASN A 136 15.11 6.21 -9.63
N VAL A 137 13.92 6.34 -9.06
CA VAL A 137 13.31 7.64 -8.72
C VAL A 137 13.32 7.90 -7.20
N TRP A 138 14.48 7.72 -6.56
CA TRP A 138 14.70 7.82 -5.11
C TRP A 138 14.21 9.13 -4.48
N LYS A 139 14.13 10.21 -5.26
CA LYS A 139 13.61 11.49 -4.77
C LYS A 139 12.14 11.38 -4.34
N VAL A 140 11.38 10.44 -4.91
CA VAL A 140 9.99 10.18 -4.49
C VAL A 140 9.96 9.60 -3.08
N GLU A 141 10.77 8.57 -2.85
CA GLU A 141 10.86 7.95 -1.52
C GLU A 141 11.27 8.95 -0.45
N ARG A 142 12.34 9.73 -0.72
CA ARG A 142 12.77 10.78 0.20
C ARG A 142 11.67 11.79 0.50
N LEU A 143 10.92 12.22 -0.52
CA LEU A 143 9.76 13.09 -0.34
C LEU A 143 8.75 12.48 0.63
N LEU A 144 8.45 11.18 0.49
CA LEU A 144 7.46 10.51 1.33
C LEU A 144 7.95 10.34 2.76
N LEU A 145 9.23 10.02 2.97
CA LEU A 145 9.84 9.89 4.29
C LEU A 145 9.88 11.24 5.03
N ASP A 146 10.18 12.32 4.33
CA ASP A 146 10.26 13.67 4.89
C ASP A 146 8.88 14.33 5.07
N TRP A 147 7.80 13.73 4.52
CA TRP A 147 6.47 14.35 4.55
C TRP A 147 5.80 14.17 5.90
N PRO A 148 5.17 15.25 6.47
CA PRO A 148 4.49 15.17 7.75
C PRO A 148 3.35 14.13 7.73
N HIS A 149 3.45 13.10 8.57
CA HIS A 149 2.42 12.08 8.73
C HIS A 149 1.43 12.44 9.84
N ARG A 150 0.16 12.14 9.64
CA ARG A 150 -0.92 12.32 10.60
C ARG A 150 -1.12 11.03 11.39
N PRO A 151 -1.12 11.08 12.74
CA PRO A 151 -1.25 9.88 13.55
C PRO A 151 -2.58 9.17 13.36
N LEU A 152 -2.53 7.85 13.36
CA LEU A 152 -3.69 6.97 13.43
C LEU A 152 -3.71 6.33 14.82
N VAL A 153 -4.72 6.67 15.61
CA VAL A 153 -4.88 6.14 16.96
C VAL A 153 -5.93 5.02 16.93
N PHE A 154 -5.56 3.87 17.49
CA PHE A 154 -6.43 2.73 17.69
C PHE A 154 -6.48 2.38 19.18
N SER A 155 -7.59 1.78 19.66
CA SER A 155 -7.65 1.37 21.05
C SER A 155 -6.63 0.26 21.34
N GLU A 156 -5.94 0.37 22.46
CA GLU A 156 -4.94 -0.63 22.90
C GLU A 156 -5.53 -2.05 22.95
N ARG A 157 -6.77 -2.17 23.45
CA ARG A 157 -7.49 -3.44 23.48
C ARG A 157 -7.61 -4.06 22.10
N ARG A 158 -7.92 -3.27 21.06
CA ARG A 158 -8.03 -3.77 19.67
C ARG A 158 -6.68 -4.16 19.12
N VAL A 159 -5.67 -3.34 19.33
CA VAL A 159 -4.28 -3.63 18.90
C VAL A 159 -3.83 -4.95 19.49
N GLU A 160 -3.96 -5.12 20.81
CA GLU A 160 -3.54 -6.33 21.49
C GLU A 160 -4.33 -7.58 21.05
N GLN A 161 -5.63 -7.46 20.84
CA GLN A 161 -6.44 -8.56 20.32
C GLN A 161 -5.96 -9.02 18.93
N LEU A 162 -5.65 -8.07 18.05
CA LEU A 162 -5.16 -8.38 16.70
C LEU A 162 -3.75 -8.94 16.73
N ARG A 163 -2.87 -8.43 17.60
CA ARG A 163 -1.51 -8.98 17.80
C ARG A 163 -1.55 -10.43 18.24
N ARG A 164 -2.36 -10.76 19.26
CA ARG A 164 -2.55 -12.15 19.71
C ARG A 164 -3.01 -13.05 18.58
N ARG A 165 -3.95 -12.59 17.77
CA ARG A 165 -4.43 -13.33 16.60
C ARG A 165 -3.33 -13.53 15.56
N TYR A 166 -2.51 -12.52 15.31
CA TYR A 166 -1.36 -12.61 14.43
C TYR A 166 -0.30 -13.60 14.94
N VAL A 167 0.03 -13.54 16.24
CA VAL A 167 0.99 -14.47 16.87
C VAL A 167 0.49 -15.92 16.78
N ALA A 168 -0.77 -16.16 17.12
CA ALA A 168 -1.38 -17.50 16.99
C ALA A 168 -1.33 -18.01 15.55
N PHE A 169 -1.63 -17.15 14.57
CA PHE A 169 -1.52 -17.49 13.15
C PHE A 169 -0.08 -17.85 12.77
N ARG A 170 0.91 -17.09 13.23
CA ARG A 170 2.32 -17.38 12.96
C ARG A 170 2.78 -18.70 13.57
N GLN A 171 2.37 -19.02 14.78
CA GLN A 171 2.69 -20.28 15.44
C GLN A 171 2.17 -21.49 14.63
N GLN A 172 0.94 -21.39 14.12
CA GLN A 172 0.35 -22.42 13.25
C GLN A 172 1.09 -22.59 11.91
N HIS A 173 1.87 -21.58 11.50
CA HIS A 173 2.62 -21.56 10.24
C HIS A 173 4.14 -21.60 10.45
N GLU A 174 4.60 -22.12 11.59
CA GLU A 174 6.03 -22.37 11.89
C GLU A 174 6.89 -21.10 11.79
N TYR A 175 6.35 -19.94 12.11
CA TYR A 175 7.04 -18.66 12.05
C TYR A 175 7.71 -18.33 10.71
N LYS A 176 7.28 -18.92 9.63
CA LYS A 176 7.79 -18.58 8.30
C LYS A 176 7.62 -17.08 8.02
N PRO A 177 8.52 -16.47 7.26
CA PRO A 177 8.37 -15.07 6.87
C PRO A 177 6.98 -14.82 6.28
N TRP A 178 6.32 -13.78 6.75
CA TRP A 178 4.91 -13.47 6.42
C TRP A 178 4.60 -13.48 4.90
N ARG A 179 5.58 -13.14 4.04
CA ARG A 179 5.46 -13.21 2.58
C ARG A 179 5.12 -14.61 2.04
N TYR A 180 5.31 -15.64 2.84
CA TYR A 180 5.02 -17.02 2.48
C TYR A 180 3.76 -17.58 3.14
N TYR A 181 3.05 -16.76 3.93
CA TYR A 181 1.82 -17.21 4.59
C TYR A 181 0.67 -17.28 3.57
N LYS A 182 0.50 -18.45 2.98
CA LYS A 182 -0.71 -18.76 2.24
C LYS A 182 -1.89 -18.78 3.23
N GLY A 183 -2.93 -18.02 2.95
CA GLY A 183 -4.15 -18.00 3.75
C GLY A 183 -4.20 -16.91 4.81
N ARG A 184 -3.22 -15.99 4.90
CA ARG A 184 -3.32 -14.82 5.78
C ARG A 184 -4.57 -13.99 5.47
N GLU A 185 -4.98 -13.93 4.22
CA GLU A 185 -6.22 -13.30 3.78
C GLU A 185 -7.48 -13.89 4.44
N ARG A 186 -7.39 -15.09 5.03
CA ARG A 186 -8.51 -15.73 5.72
C ARG A 186 -8.74 -15.17 7.12
N TRP A 187 -7.72 -14.68 7.80
CA TRP A 187 -7.88 -14.08 9.11
C TRP A 187 -7.82 -12.54 9.08
N THR A 188 -7.07 -11.95 8.16
CA THR A 188 -7.18 -10.54 7.81
C THR A 188 -8.28 -10.40 6.76
N ALA A 189 -9.51 -10.74 7.15
CA ALA A 189 -10.62 -10.65 6.23
C ALA A 189 -10.62 -9.28 5.57
N LEU A 190 -10.66 -9.25 4.23
CA LEU A 190 -11.00 -8.03 3.50
C LEU A 190 -12.21 -7.40 4.19
N PRO A 191 -12.23 -6.10 4.43
CA PRO A 191 -13.39 -5.40 4.93
C PRO A 191 -14.65 -5.87 4.19
N ALA A 192 -15.77 -5.99 4.87
CA ALA A 192 -17.00 -6.63 4.33
C ALA A 192 -17.42 -6.07 2.97
N GLU A 193 -17.17 -4.78 2.74
CA GLU A 193 -17.43 -4.06 1.49
C GLU A 193 -16.64 -4.56 0.28
N TYR A 194 -15.55 -5.34 0.49
CA TYR A 194 -14.71 -5.93 -0.58
C TYR A 194 -14.94 -7.42 -0.77
N ARG A 195 -15.69 -8.06 0.13
CA ARG A 195 -16.10 -9.44 -0.09
C ARG A 195 -17.00 -9.45 -1.32
N LYS A 196 -16.70 -10.32 -2.28
CA LYS A 196 -17.63 -10.55 -3.38
C LYS A 196 -18.99 -10.85 -2.76
N ARG A 197 -20.00 -10.08 -3.10
CA ARG A 197 -21.38 -10.54 -2.96
C ARG A 197 -21.48 -11.74 -3.87
N GLY A 198 -21.50 -12.92 -3.27
CA GLY A 198 -21.77 -14.17 -3.98
C GLY A 198 -23.11 -14.10 -4.69
#